data_1e8aed312b8dd6137adf5db86a7745a1
#
_entry.id   1e8aed312b8dd6137adf5db86a7745a1
#
_cell.length_a   1.000
_cell.length_b   1.000
_cell.length_c   1.000
_cell.angle_alpha   90.00
_cell.angle_beta   90.00
_cell.angle_gamma   90.00
#
_symmetry.space_group_name_H-M   'P 1'
#
loop_
_entity.id
_entity.type
_entity.pdbx_description
1 polymer ?
#
loop_
_entity_poly.entity_id
_entity_poly.type
_entity_poly.pdbx_seq_one_letter_code
_entity_poly.pdbx_strand_id
1 'polypeptide(L)'
;MIRILSVAIPARILTLVLTETAILFGCYFFATWLDPDTVEISAFVQLDSGLQRISIMVLMLLLGLYFRNLYAQVRIRNRLELVQELITVFGASLIGQGLVHYIARDLIIPRKTMLIGSPLALLMLVAWRLFFDAAARDEKAAQRLLFLGMSPTVRELAAHLRTHPELGILPVGYLADHKPSDPEASPLPWLGYFAALDQVIETEQPGSLAIASGAEIQPAWSHDFLELDFGGIRIEEVSGLYERTFGRIHASDARPPRFILADVFEPDPAISRLQGIYSPVLAFLVLFLLSPLVLLVGLWIRISSKGPVMLRPVRAGLQGVPFRLWRFRLQRVPGATLIRRLSLDSLPQLLNVLAGQMLLIGPAPERPEYAEVLSETVPFYSQRYRVKPGLTGWEQIHRLESGPPNTLRRLEYDLYYIKNLAPSLDSVVLMLALKKRFL
;
A
#
# COMPACT_ATOMS: atom_id res chain seq x y z
N MET A 1 -7.82 -12.83 -0.56
CA MET A 1 -7.01 -11.73 0.02
C MET A 1 -7.01 -11.85 1.54
N ILE A 2 -5.86 -11.72 2.18
CA ILE A 2 -5.73 -11.75 3.64
C ILE A 2 -5.54 -10.30 4.12
N ARG A 3 -6.29 -9.90 5.14
CA ARG A 3 -6.18 -8.54 5.69
C ARG A 3 -5.13 -8.55 6.81
N ILE A 4 -3.98 -7.94 6.55
CA ILE A 4 -2.89 -7.79 7.52
C ILE A 4 -2.69 -6.30 7.76
N LEU A 5 -2.71 -5.88 9.02
CA LEU A 5 -2.47 -4.48 9.41
C LEU A 5 -3.35 -3.48 8.63
N SER A 6 -4.65 -3.78 8.48
CA SER A 6 -5.65 -2.96 7.76
C SER A 6 -5.44 -2.86 6.24
N VAL A 7 -4.44 -3.52 5.67
CA VAL A 7 -4.17 -3.59 4.23
C VAL A 7 -4.53 -4.98 3.71
N ALA A 8 -5.25 -5.03 2.60
CA ALA A 8 -5.56 -6.29 1.92
C ALA A 8 -4.34 -6.74 1.10
N ILE A 9 -3.70 -7.83 1.55
CA ILE A 9 -2.56 -8.43 0.86
C ILE A 9 -3.05 -9.69 0.15
N PRO A 10 -2.79 -9.85 -1.16
CA PRO A 10 -3.06 -11.10 -1.84
C PRO A 10 -2.35 -12.26 -1.14
N ALA A 11 -3.07 -13.36 -0.90
CA ALA A 11 -2.50 -14.54 -0.22
C ALA A 11 -1.21 -15.04 -0.89
N ARG A 12 -1.13 -14.93 -2.22
CA ARG A 12 0.06 -15.29 -3.01
C ARG A 12 1.30 -14.48 -2.63
N ILE A 13 1.16 -13.19 -2.37
CA ILE A 13 2.29 -12.33 -1.94
C ILE A 13 2.76 -12.75 -0.55
N LEU A 14 1.83 -13.00 0.36
CA LEU A 14 2.17 -13.46 1.71
C LEU A 14 2.91 -14.81 1.68
N THR A 15 2.41 -15.76 0.88
CA THR A 15 3.07 -17.05 0.68
C THR A 15 4.48 -16.86 0.11
N LEU A 16 4.65 -15.98 -0.88
CA LEU A 16 5.95 -15.69 -1.48
C LEU A 16 6.93 -15.12 -0.43
N VAL A 17 6.51 -14.12 0.36
CA VAL A 17 7.36 -13.52 1.41
C VAL A 17 7.77 -14.56 2.45
N LEU A 18 6.83 -15.39 2.92
CA LEU A 18 7.10 -16.42 3.94
C LEU A 18 8.07 -17.48 3.42
N THR A 19 7.86 -17.96 2.19
CA THR A 19 8.72 -18.97 1.59
C THR A 19 10.12 -18.42 1.27
N GLU A 20 10.23 -17.19 0.77
CA GLU A 20 11.53 -16.53 0.56
C GLU A 20 12.27 -16.32 1.87
N THR A 21 11.57 -15.93 2.94
CA THR A 21 12.15 -15.81 4.28
C THR A 21 12.74 -17.15 4.73
N ALA A 22 11.97 -18.24 4.60
CA ALA A 22 12.45 -19.58 4.96
C ALA A 22 13.65 -20.02 4.12
N ILE A 23 13.64 -19.78 2.80
CA ILE A 23 14.77 -20.07 1.91
C ILE A 23 16.03 -19.31 2.31
N LEU A 24 15.90 -18.00 2.59
CA LEU A 24 17.03 -17.17 3.00
C LEU A 24 17.65 -17.66 4.31
N PHE A 25 16.83 -17.91 5.34
CA PHE A 25 17.31 -18.50 6.58
C PHE A 25 17.99 -19.85 6.34
N GLY A 26 17.36 -20.74 5.57
CA GLY A 26 17.90 -22.06 5.24
C GLY A 26 19.25 -21.97 4.56
N CYS A 27 19.43 -21.06 3.58
CA CYS A 27 20.69 -20.89 2.85
C CYS A 27 21.82 -20.40 3.77
N TYR A 28 21.56 -19.43 4.66
CA TYR A 28 22.58 -18.92 5.57
C TYR A 28 22.89 -19.91 6.71
N PHE A 29 21.90 -20.65 7.21
CA PHE A 29 22.16 -21.74 8.15
C PHE A 29 22.97 -22.85 7.52
N PHE A 30 22.65 -23.26 6.29
CA PHE A 30 23.43 -24.25 5.55
C PHE A 30 24.86 -23.78 5.27
N ALA A 31 25.03 -22.49 4.91
CA ALA A 31 26.37 -21.92 4.73
C ALA A 31 27.18 -21.91 6.02
N THR A 32 26.53 -21.67 7.17
CA THR A 32 27.17 -21.74 8.49
C THR A 32 27.60 -23.17 8.80
N TRP A 33 26.78 -24.16 8.44
CA TRP A 33 27.12 -25.58 8.63
C TRP A 33 28.32 -26.03 7.79
N LEU A 34 28.49 -25.44 6.61
CA LEU A 34 29.63 -25.72 5.73
C LEU A 34 30.91 -24.96 6.11
N ASP A 35 30.84 -24.02 7.06
CA ASP A 35 32.01 -23.26 7.49
C ASP A 35 32.82 -24.07 8.52
N PRO A 36 34.04 -24.53 8.16
CA PRO A 36 34.85 -25.36 9.05
C PRO A 36 35.35 -24.63 10.32
N ASP A 37 35.29 -23.31 10.34
CA ASP A 37 35.69 -22.50 11.50
C ASP A 37 34.56 -22.40 12.55
N THR A 38 33.32 -22.83 12.22
CA THR A 38 32.22 -22.94 13.16
C THR A 38 32.30 -24.26 13.92
N VAL A 39 32.77 -24.23 15.14
CA VAL A 39 33.03 -25.41 15.97
C VAL A 39 31.78 -26.23 16.29
N GLU A 40 30.64 -25.58 16.46
CA GLU A 40 29.30 -26.19 16.59
C GLU A 40 28.22 -25.18 16.21
N ILE A 41 27.22 -25.59 15.43
CA ILE A 41 26.06 -24.76 15.07
C ILE A 41 25.31 -24.29 16.32
N SER A 42 25.18 -25.16 17.32
CA SER A 42 24.54 -24.85 18.60
C SER A 42 25.24 -23.72 19.34
N ALA A 43 26.57 -23.69 19.33
CA ALA A 43 27.37 -22.62 19.92
C ALA A 43 27.24 -21.31 19.11
N PHE A 44 27.28 -21.37 17.80
CA PHE A 44 27.06 -20.20 16.94
C PHE A 44 25.69 -19.57 17.18
N VAL A 45 24.63 -20.37 17.26
CA VAL A 45 23.26 -19.87 17.44
C VAL A 45 23.02 -19.31 18.84
N GLN A 46 23.51 -19.98 19.90
CA GLN A 46 23.19 -19.65 21.29
C GLN A 46 24.20 -18.71 21.94
N LEU A 47 25.50 -18.88 21.70
CA LEU A 47 26.56 -18.12 22.35
C LEU A 47 27.03 -16.92 21.52
N ASP A 48 27.06 -17.04 20.20
CA ASP A 48 27.68 -16.06 19.27
C ASP A 48 26.66 -15.11 18.62
N SER A 49 25.41 -15.05 19.09
CA SER A 49 24.35 -14.23 18.50
C SER A 49 24.11 -14.53 16.99
N GLY A 50 24.40 -15.75 16.53
CA GLY A 50 24.35 -16.15 15.13
C GLY A 50 22.97 -15.98 14.51
N LEU A 51 21.92 -16.28 15.29
CA LEU A 51 20.54 -16.04 14.85
C LEU A 51 20.26 -14.56 14.59
N GLN A 52 20.77 -13.66 15.44
CA GLN A 52 20.60 -12.20 15.25
C GLN A 52 21.34 -11.72 14.00
N ARG A 53 22.57 -12.20 13.76
CA ARG A 53 23.37 -11.89 12.57
C ARG A 53 22.67 -12.31 11.29
N ILE A 54 22.17 -13.55 11.23
CA ILE A 54 21.40 -14.06 10.09
C ILE A 54 20.10 -13.27 9.92
N SER A 55 19.38 -12.98 11.01
CA SER A 55 18.13 -12.21 10.97
C SER A 55 18.32 -10.81 10.41
N ILE A 56 19.40 -10.12 10.76
CA ILE A 56 19.73 -8.79 10.21
C ILE A 56 19.98 -8.87 8.70
N MET A 57 20.73 -9.87 8.25
CA MET A 57 20.98 -10.06 6.81
C MET A 57 19.71 -10.38 6.04
N VAL A 58 18.91 -11.32 6.55
CA VAL A 58 17.62 -11.68 5.94
C VAL A 58 16.69 -10.47 5.91
N LEU A 59 16.61 -9.69 6.98
CA LEU A 59 15.82 -8.47 7.03
C LEU A 59 16.28 -7.45 5.97
N MET A 60 17.59 -7.24 5.83
CA MET A 60 18.15 -6.34 4.80
C MET A 60 17.78 -6.81 3.39
N LEU A 61 17.86 -8.12 3.12
CA LEU A 61 17.48 -8.70 1.84
C LEU A 61 15.97 -8.51 1.58
N LEU A 62 15.10 -8.83 2.55
CA LEU A 62 13.65 -8.65 2.42
C LEU A 62 13.27 -7.18 2.21
N LEU A 63 13.90 -6.26 2.93
CA LEU A 63 13.73 -4.82 2.72
C LEU A 63 14.20 -4.41 1.32
N GLY A 64 15.35 -4.90 0.87
CA GLY A 64 15.84 -4.66 -0.49
C GLY A 64 14.87 -5.15 -1.56
N LEU A 65 14.34 -6.38 -1.44
CA LEU A 65 13.32 -6.93 -2.33
C LEU A 65 12.04 -6.09 -2.33
N TYR A 66 11.62 -5.62 -1.16
CA TYR A 66 10.47 -4.73 -1.00
C TYR A 66 10.71 -3.37 -1.68
N PHE A 67 11.84 -2.71 -1.44
CA PHE A 67 12.18 -1.41 -2.03
C PHE A 67 12.30 -1.49 -3.57
N ARG A 68 12.80 -2.61 -4.12
CA ARG A 68 12.88 -2.84 -5.58
C ARG A 68 11.55 -3.27 -6.23
N ASN A 69 10.42 -3.15 -5.55
CA ASN A 69 9.08 -3.52 -6.06
C ASN A 69 8.91 -5.00 -6.45
N LEU A 70 9.80 -5.88 -6.00
CA LEU A 70 9.77 -7.30 -6.38
C LEU A 70 8.58 -8.08 -5.77
N TYR A 71 7.84 -7.49 -4.83
CA TYR A 71 6.57 -8.01 -4.30
C TYR A 71 5.32 -7.35 -4.91
N ALA A 72 5.48 -6.23 -5.62
CA ALA A 72 4.36 -5.57 -6.30
C ALA A 72 4.02 -6.25 -7.64
N GLN A 73 5.01 -6.84 -8.30
CA GLN A 73 4.86 -7.56 -9.56
C GLN A 73 5.27 -9.04 -9.35
N VAL A 74 4.31 -9.87 -8.99
CA VAL A 74 4.55 -11.32 -8.83
C VAL A 74 4.87 -11.98 -10.17
N ARG A 75 4.34 -11.43 -11.29
CA ARG A 75 4.55 -11.94 -12.64
C ARG A 75 5.88 -11.47 -13.20
N ILE A 76 6.72 -12.41 -13.58
CA ILE A 76 8.03 -12.15 -14.18
C ILE A 76 7.85 -11.77 -15.65
N ARG A 77 8.03 -10.49 -15.97
CA ARG A 77 7.97 -9.97 -17.34
C ARG A 77 9.25 -10.27 -18.12
N ASN A 78 10.40 -10.15 -17.45
CA ASN A 78 11.72 -10.40 -18.05
C ASN A 78 12.62 -11.10 -17.03
N ARG A 79 13.13 -12.31 -17.39
CA ARG A 79 14.00 -13.10 -16.52
C ARG A 79 15.35 -12.42 -16.23
N LEU A 80 15.91 -11.72 -17.22
CA LEU A 80 17.17 -11.00 -17.05
C LEU A 80 17.01 -9.82 -16.07
N GLU A 81 15.92 -9.09 -16.17
CA GLU A 81 15.59 -7.99 -15.26
C GLU A 81 15.44 -8.49 -13.81
N LEU A 82 14.75 -9.62 -13.60
CA LEU A 82 14.65 -10.24 -12.28
C LEU A 82 16.05 -10.53 -11.68
N VAL A 83 16.94 -11.14 -12.47
CA VAL A 83 18.29 -11.49 -12.01
C VAL A 83 19.09 -10.22 -11.67
N GLN A 84 19.02 -9.18 -12.52
CA GLN A 84 19.69 -7.90 -12.29
C GLN A 84 19.19 -7.22 -11.00
N GLU A 85 17.87 -7.22 -10.77
CA GLU A 85 17.25 -6.67 -9.57
C GLU A 85 17.70 -7.43 -8.31
N LEU A 86 17.70 -8.76 -8.36
CA LEU A 86 18.18 -9.58 -7.25
C LEU A 86 19.67 -9.34 -6.95
N ILE A 87 20.52 -9.30 -7.98
CA ILE A 87 21.95 -8.97 -7.80
C ILE A 87 22.12 -7.59 -7.15
N THR A 88 21.32 -6.61 -7.57
CA THR A 88 21.34 -5.26 -6.99
C THR A 88 20.96 -5.27 -5.50
N VAL A 89 19.93 -6.03 -5.14
CA VAL A 89 19.49 -6.20 -3.74
C VAL A 89 20.57 -6.86 -2.89
N PHE A 90 21.16 -7.96 -3.39
CA PHE A 90 22.25 -8.64 -2.69
C PHE A 90 23.47 -7.73 -2.53
N GLY A 91 23.88 -7.02 -3.59
CA GLY A 91 24.99 -6.06 -3.52
C GLY A 91 24.75 -4.94 -2.50
N ALA A 92 23.54 -4.36 -2.49
CA ALA A 92 23.16 -3.34 -1.51
C ALA A 92 23.16 -3.89 -0.07
N SER A 93 22.68 -5.12 0.13
CA SER A 93 22.66 -5.77 1.44
C SER A 93 24.08 -6.09 1.94
N LEU A 94 25.01 -6.47 1.06
CA LEU A 94 26.42 -6.66 1.41
C LEU A 94 27.09 -5.34 1.84
N ILE A 95 26.81 -4.24 1.15
CA ILE A 95 27.26 -2.90 1.56
C ILE A 95 26.65 -2.53 2.92
N GLY A 96 25.35 -2.80 3.12
CA GLY A 96 24.67 -2.60 4.40
C GLY A 96 25.30 -3.37 5.55
N GLN A 97 25.72 -4.62 5.33
CA GLN A 97 26.48 -5.40 6.32
C GLN A 97 27.82 -4.74 6.66
N GLY A 98 28.50 -4.13 5.69
CA GLY A 98 29.70 -3.34 5.94
C GLY A 98 29.46 -2.13 6.87
N LEU A 99 28.33 -1.46 6.71
CA LEU A 99 27.91 -0.36 7.60
C LEU A 99 27.56 -0.86 9.01
N VAL A 100 26.86 -1.99 9.11
CA VAL A 100 26.58 -2.63 10.43
C VAL A 100 27.88 -3.00 11.13
N HIS A 101 28.88 -3.52 10.42
CA HIS A 101 30.19 -3.83 10.98
C HIS A 101 30.86 -2.60 11.61
N TYR A 102 30.71 -1.44 11.00
CA TYR A 102 31.29 -0.20 11.51
C TYR A 102 30.63 0.26 12.83
N ILE A 103 29.33 0.00 12.99
CA ILE A 103 28.54 0.42 14.16
C ILE A 103 28.60 -0.64 15.27
N ALA A 104 28.44 -1.91 14.91
CA ALA A 104 28.32 -3.05 15.84
C ALA A 104 29.04 -4.28 15.25
N ARG A 105 30.32 -4.42 15.59
CA ARG A 105 31.20 -5.48 15.04
C ARG A 105 30.68 -6.89 15.29
N ASP A 106 30.00 -7.09 16.39
CA ASP A 106 29.50 -8.41 16.81
C ASP A 106 28.25 -8.87 16.03
N LEU A 107 27.62 -8.00 15.21
CA LEU A 107 26.40 -8.29 14.47
C LEU A 107 26.63 -8.64 13.00
N ILE A 108 27.87 -8.81 12.57
CA ILE A 108 28.19 -9.19 11.19
C ILE A 108 28.24 -10.72 11.02
N ILE A 109 27.78 -11.19 9.87
CA ILE A 109 27.91 -12.60 9.49
C ILE A 109 29.37 -12.92 9.15
N PRO A 110 29.90 -14.10 9.55
CA PRO A 110 31.24 -14.55 9.17
C PRO A 110 31.47 -14.47 7.66
N ARG A 111 32.68 -14.07 7.25
CA ARG A 111 33.00 -13.86 5.81
C ARG A 111 32.77 -15.10 4.95
N LYS A 112 33.12 -16.29 5.46
CA LYS A 112 32.93 -17.55 4.74
C LYS A 112 31.45 -17.87 4.57
N THR A 113 30.64 -17.75 5.65
CA THR A 113 29.19 -17.90 5.60
C THR A 113 28.56 -16.94 4.59
N MET A 114 29.05 -15.69 4.51
CA MET A 114 28.57 -14.69 3.56
C MET A 114 28.92 -15.05 2.12
N LEU A 115 30.17 -15.51 1.87
CA LEU A 115 30.65 -15.91 0.54
C LEU A 115 29.94 -17.14 -0.01
N ILE A 116 29.55 -18.07 0.83
CA ILE A 116 28.81 -19.29 0.44
C ILE A 116 27.31 -19.02 0.42
N GLY A 117 26.79 -18.40 1.47
CA GLY A 117 25.36 -18.21 1.68
C GLY A 117 24.73 -17.25 0.68
N SER A 118 25.40 -16.14 0.32
CA SER A 118 24.82 -15.14 -0.58
C SER A 118 24.65 -15.66 -2.02
N PRO A 119 25.62 -16.31 -2.67
CA PRO A 119 25.42 -16.91 -3.99
C PRO A 119 24.38 -18.02 -3.97
N LEU A 120 24.37 -18.87 -2.93
CA LEU A 120 23.39 -19.94 -2.77
C LEU A 120 21.97 -19.34 -2.62
N ALA A 121 21.80 -18.34 -1.77
CA ALA A 121 20.53 -17.67 -1.57
C ALA A 121 20.03 -16.98 -2.85
N LEU A 122 20.93 -16.32 -3.60
CA LEU A 122 20.60 -15.72 -4.89
C LEU A 122 20.09 -16.76 -5.88
N LEU A 123 20.79 -17.87 -6.01
CA LEU A 123 20.41 -18.96 -6.94
C LEU A 123 19.07 -19.58 -6.54
N MET A 124 18.88 -19.85 -5.24
CA MET A 124 17.64 -20.43 -4.73
C MET A 124 16.45 -19.47 -4.87
N LEU A 125 16.64 -18.15 -4.66
CA LEU A 125 15.59 -17.17 -4.89
C LEU A 125 15.22 -17.06 -6.38
N VAL A 126 16.18 -17.05 -7.29
CA VAL A 126 15.90 -17.06 -8.74
C VAL A 126 15.10 -18.30 -9.11
N ALA A 127 15.55 -19.48 -8.70
CA ALA A 127 14.87 -20.74 -9.00
C ALA A 127 13.45 -20.76 -8.41
N TRP A 128 13.31 -20.35 -7.15
CA TRP A 128 12.02 -20.27 -6.46
C TRP A 128 11.04 -19.34 -7.17
N ARG A 129 11.48 -18.13 -7.54
CA ARG A 129 10.62 -17.16 -8.23
C ARG A 129 10.18 -17.64 -9.60
N LEU A 130 11.06 -18.29 -10.36
CA LEU A 130 10.69 -18.89 -11.64
C LEU A 130 9.67 -20.02 -11.47
N PHE A 131 9.85 -20.86 -10.44
CA PHE A 131 8.89 -21.92 -10.10
C PHE A 131 7.55 -21.33 -9.65
N PHE A 132 7.58 -20.31 -8.77
CA PHE A 132 6.38 -19.65 -8.26
C PHE A 132 5.58 -18.96 -9.37
N ASP A 133 6.26 -18.27 -10.31
CA ASP A 133 5.62 -17.66 -11.48
C ASP A 133 4.96 -18.73 -12.37
N ALA A 134 5.63 -19.86 -12.59
CA ALA A 134 5.07 -20.98 -13.36
C ALA A 134 3.84 -21.59 -12.68
N ALA A 135 3.90 -21.83 -11.36
CA ALA A 135 2.78 -22.34 -10.57
C ALA A 135 1.62 -21.35 -10.48
N ALA A 136 1.91 -20.05 -10.43
CA ALA A 136 0.89 -18.98 -10.36
C ALA A 136 0.10 -18.80 -11.67
N ARG A 137 0.54 -19.39 -12.78
CA ARG A 137 -0.15 -19.35 -14.08
C ARG A 137 -1.31 -20.35 -14.19
N ASP A 138 -1.47 -21.25 -13.23
CA ASP A 138 -2.56 -22.21 -13.27
C ASP A 138 -3.89 -21.52 -12.95
N GLU A 139 -4.70 -21.29 -14.01
CA GLU A 139 -6.04 -20.69 -13.92
C GLU A 139 -7.04 -21.54 -13.12
N LYS A 140 -6.77 -22.86 -12.97
CA LYS A 140 -7.64 -23.76 -12.20
C LYS A 140 -7.66 -23.44 -10.70
N ALA A 141 -6.63 -22.76 -10.18
CA ALA A 141 -6.56 -22.32 -8.79
C ALA A 141 -7.15 -20.91 -8.56
N ALA A 142 -7.63 -20.22 -9.60
CA ALA A 142 -8.26 -18.92 -9.49
C ALA A 142 -9.69 -19.05 -8.97
N GLN A 143 -10.06 -18.19 -8.01
CA GLN A 143 -11.42 -18.10 -7.50
C GLN A 143 -12.33 -17.49 -8.57
N ARG A 144 -13.27 -18.28 -9.09
CA ARG A 144 -14.25 -17.83 -10.10
C ARG A 144 -15.25 -16.87 -9.42
N LEU A 145 -15.41 -15.68 -9.98
CA LEU A 145 -16.25 -14.60 -9.45
C LEU A 145 -17.39 -14.29 -10.42
N LEU A 146 -18.63 -14.39 -9.94
CA LEU A 146 -19.83 -13.98 -10.66
C LEU A 146 -20.36 -12.67 -10.06
N PHE A 147 -20.69 -11.70 -10.92
CA PHE A 147 -21.28 -10.43 -10.48
C PHE A 147 -22.80 -10.45 -10.58
N LEU A 148 -23.47 -9.96 -9.54
CA LEU A 148 -24.89 -9.70 -9.53
C LEU A 148 -25.15 -8.19 -9.70
N GLY A 149 -25.58 -7.80 -10.88
CA GLY A 149 -25.73 -6.42 -11.32
C GLY A 149 -24.51 -5.85 -12.01
N MET A 150 -24.74 -4.82 -12.83
CA MET A 150 -23.71 -4.07 -13.53
C MET A 150 -23.71 -2.61 -13.07
N SER A 151 -22.59 -2.15 -12.54
CA SER A 151 -22.37 -0.76 -12.12
C SER A 151 -21.05 -0.25 -12.69
N PRO A 152 -20.78 1.07 -12.67
CA PRO A 152 -19.46 1.61 -13.03
C PRO A 152 -18.32 0.96 -12.23
N THR A 153 -18.55 0.68 -10.95
CA THR A 153 -17.61 0.00 -10.05
C THR A 153 -17.34 -1.43 -10.50
N VAL A 154 -18.37 -2.20 -10.88
CA VAL A 154 -18.21 -3.56 -11.44
C VAL A 154 -17.38 -3.51 -12.71
N ARG A 155 -17.65 -2.55 -13.61
CA ARG A 155 -16.94 -2.42 -14.87
C ARG A 155 -15.45 -2.14 -14.67
N GLU A 156 -15.09 -1.21 -13.79
CA GLU A 156 -13.70 -0.89 -13.47
C GLU A 156 -13.00 -2.07 -12.79
N LEU A 157 -13.66 -2.70 -11.81
CA LEU A 157 -13.12 -3.85 -11.09
C LEU A 157 -12.91 -5.05 -12.01
N ALA A 158 -13.86 -5.36 -12.86
CA ALA A 158 -13.78 -6.48 -13.80
C ALA A 158 -12.65 -6.29 -14.82
N ALA A 159 -12.51 -5.07 -15.37
CA ALA A 159 -11.42 -4.75 -16.28
C ALA A 159 -10.07 -4.92 -15.59
N HIS A 160 -9.93 -4.49 -14.33
CA HIS A 160 -8.70 -4.64 -13.56
C HIS A 160 -8.39 -6.11 -13.25
N LEU A 161 -9.37 -6.90 -12.80
CA LEU A 161 -9.18 -8.32 -12.49
C LEU A 161 -8.75 -9.13 -13.72
N ARG A 162 -9.26 -8.80 -14.91
CA ARG A 162 -8.84 -9.45 -16.17
C ARG A 162 -7.41 -9.13 -16.56
N THR A 163 -6.94 -7.92 -16.26
CA THR A 163 -5.56 -7.50 -16.56
C THR A 163 -4.55 -7.98 -15.51
N HIS A 164 -5.03 -8.36 -14.31
CA HIS A 164 -4.21 -8.78 -13.17
C HIS A 164 -4.62 -10.17 -12.64
N PRO A 165 -4.41 -11.24 -13.42
CA PRO A 165 -4.77 -12.61 -13.02
C PRO A 165 -3.99 -13.08 -11.78
N GLU A 166 -2.86 -12.43 -11.45
CA GLU A 166 -2.08 -12.67 -10.23
C GLU A 166 -2.86 -12.43 -8.93
N LEU A 167 -3.95 -11.67 -8.98
CA LEU A 167 -4.85 -11.48 -7.84
C LEU A 167 -5.60 -12.77 -7.47
N GLY A 168 -5.59 -13.78 -8.35
CA GLY A 168 -6.21 -15.08 -8.13
C GLY A 168 -7.73 -15.06 -8.17
N ILE A 169 -8.33 -14.03 -8.77
CA ILE A 169 -9.78 -13.88 -8.97
C ILE A 169 -10.05 -13.82 -10.48
N LEU A 170 -10.88 -14.74 -10.97
CA LEU A 170 -11.28 -14.81 -12.37
C LEU A 170 -12.74 -14.36 -12.50
N PRO A 171 -13.04 -13.19 -13.05
CA PRO A 171 -14.41 -12.76 -13.30
C PRO A 171 -15.00 -13.55 -14.48
N VAL A 172 -16.06 -14.35 -14.21
CA VAL A 172 -16.67 -15.24 -15.21
C VAL A 172 -17.76 -14.52 -16.02
N GLY A 173 -18.53 -13.61 -15.41
CA GLY A 173 -19.57 -12.86 -16.07
C GLY A 173 -20.47 -12.12 -15.08
N TYR A 174 -21.61 -11.65 -15.56
CA TYR A 174 -22.59 -10.97 -14.71
C TYR A 174 -24.03 -11.34 -15.06
N LEU A 175 -24.89 -11.27 -14.05
CA LEU A 175 -26.36 -11.31 -14.17
C LEU A 175 -26.94 -9.92 -13.96
N ALA A 176 -28.04 -9.58 -14.65
CA ALA A 176 -28.68 -8.28 -14.50
C ALA A 176 -30.19 -8.39 -14.72
N ASP A 177 -30.97 -7.44 -14.18
CA ASP A 177 -32.44 -7.40 -14.38
C ASP A 177 -32.83 -7.12 -15.83
N HIS A 178 -31.98 -6.42 -16.57
CA HIS A 178 -32.24 -6.06 -17.95
C HIS A 178 -31.08 -6.47 -18.85
N LYS A 179 -31.40 -6.89 -20.07
CA LYS A 179 -30.40 -7.16 -21.09
C LYS A 179 -29.67 -5.85 -21.42
N PRO A 180 -28.34 -5.84 -21.41
CA PRO A 180 -27.57 -4.65 -21.75
C PRO A 180 -27.82 -4.23 -23.20
N SER A 181 -27.94 -2.91 -23.43
CA SER A 181 -28.15 -2.36 -24.78
C SER A 181 -26.97 -2.65 -25.72
N ASP A 182 -25.77 -2.74 -25.18
CA ASP A 182 -24.53 -3.10 -25.87
C ASP A 182 -23.72 -4.11 -25.05
N PRO A 183 -23.94 -5.42 -25.29
CA PRO A 183 -23.21 -6.47 -24.57
C PRO A 183 -21.71 -6.47 -24.86
N GLU A 184 -21.28 -6.00 -26.03
CA GLU A 184 -19.87 -5.98 -26.45
C GLU A 184 -19.07 -4.86 -25.79
N ALA A 185 -19.73 -3.79 -25.37
CA ALA A 185 -19.10 -2.70 -24.63
C ALA A 185 -18.77 -3.03 -23.18
N SER A 186 -19.27 -4.18 -22.67
CA SER A 186 -18.97 -4.65 -21.31
C SER A 186 -17.65 -5.44 -21.26
N PRO A 187 -16.81 -5.22 -20.24
CA PRO A 187 -15.62 -6.04 -20.04
C PRO A 187 -15.92 -7.51 -19.68
N LEU A 188 -17.20 -7.84 -19.38
CA LEU A 188 -17.65 -9.16 -18.98
C LEU A 188 -18.80 -9.64 -19.84
N PRO A 189 -18.95 -10.95 -20.09
CA PRO A 189 -20.10 -11.53 -20.74
C PRO A 189 -21.36 -11.41 -19.86
N TRP A 190 -22.47 -11.06 -20.47
CA TRP A 190 -23.77 -11.16 -19.83
C TRP A 190 -24.25 -12.61 -19.89
N LEU A 191 -24.49 -13.22 -18.72
CA LEU A 191 -24.85 -14.65 -18.61
C LEU A 191 -26.37 -14.86 -18.47
N GLY A 192 -27.15 -13.81 -18.23
CA GLY A 192 -28.58 -13.93 -18.12
C GLY A 192 -29.25 -12.97 -17.13
N TYR A 193 -30.52 -13.22 -16.87
CA TYR A 193 -31.29 -12.51 -15.84
C TYR A 193 -31.00 -13.11 -14.46
N PHE A 194 -31.30 -12.38 -13.39
CA PHE A 194 -31.15 -12.88 -12.02
C PHE A 194 -31.91 -14.20 -11.76
N ALA A 195 -33.05 -14.41 -12.42
CA ALA A 195 -33.79 -15.66 -12.35
C ALA A 195 -33.04 -16.90 -12.86
N ALA A 196 -31.96 -16.71 -13.63
CA ALA A 196 -31.08 -17.78 -14.09
C ALA A 196 -29.91 -18.08 -13.15
N LEU A 197 -29.92 -17.54 -11.93
CA LEU A 197 -28.77 -17.63 -10.98
C LEU A 197 -28.39 -19.10 -10.72
N ASP A 198 -29.36 -19.98 -10.42
CA ASP A 198 -29.09 -21.38 -10.10
C ASP A 198 -28.46 -22.12 -11.29
N GLN A 199 -28.98 -21.91 -12.49
CA GLN A 199 -28.48 -22.50 -13.72
C GLN A 199 -27.06 -22.02 -14.01
N VAL A 200 -26.73 -20.75 -13.77
CA VAL A 200 -25.41 -20.17 -13.97
C VAL A 200 -24.43 -20.69 -12.91
N ILE A 201 -24.89 -20.88 -11.66
CA ILE A 201 -24.07 -21.49 -10.60
C ILE A 201 -23.68 -22.91 -10.97
N GLU A 202 -24.60 -23.73 -11.47
CA GLU A 202 -24.32 -25.10 -11.90
C GLU A 202 -23.34 -25.16 -13.08
N THR A 203 -23.48 -24.24 -14.05
CA THR A 203 -22.67 -24.23 -15.27
C THR A 203 -21.28 -23.64 -15.04
N GLU A 204 -21.21 -22.48 -14.37
CA GLU A 204 -19.98 -21.71 -14.19
C GLU A 204 -19.23 -22.06 -12.90
N GLN A 205 -19.86 -22.72 -11.94
CA GLN A 205 -19.31 -23.10 -10.65
C GLN A 205 -18.52 -21.96 -9.98
N PRO A 206 -19.12 -20.79 -9.73
CA PRO A 206 -18.45 -19.68 -9.11
C PRO A 206 -18.13 -20.01 -7.66
N GLY A 207 -16.89 -19.72 -7.21
CA GLY A 207 -16.51 -19.79 -5.81
C GLY A 207 -16.92 -18.56 -5.00
N SER A 208 -17.35 -17.48 -5.67
CA SER A 208 -17.85 -16.26 -5.03
C SER A 208 -18.83 -15.49 -5.90
N LEU A 209 -19.77 -14.83 -5.23
CA LEU A 209 -20.75 -13.91 -5.80
C LEU A 209 -20.47 -12.50 -5.30
N ALA A 210 -20.39 -11.52 -6.19
CA ALA A 210 -20.23 -10.12 -5.83
C ALA A 210 -21.48 -9.30 -6.22
N ILE A 211 -22.14 -8.75 -5.21
CA ILE A 211 -23.39 -8.01 -5.38
C ILE A 211 -23.06 -6.54 -5.66
N ALA A 212 -23.53 -6.02 -6.80
CA ALA A 212 -23.35 -4.63 -7.17
C ALA A 212 -24.23 -3.69 -6.32
N SER A 213 -23.70 -2.53 -5.98
CA SER A 213 -24.48 -1.48 -5.32
C SER A 213 -25.66 -1.06 -6.23
N GLY A 214 -26.89 -1.27 -5.76
CA GLY A 214 -28.10 -0.94 -6.50
C GLY A 214 -28.71 -2.07 -7.32
N ALA A 215 -28.17 -3.29 -7.25
CA ALA A 215 -28.93 -4.46 -7.63
C ALA A 215 -30.20 -4.54 -6.73
N GLU A 216 -31.36 -4.53 -7.32
CA GLU A 216 -32.61 -4.74 -6.58
C GLU A 216 -32.70 -6.21 -6.18
N ILE A 217 -32.09 -6.55 -5.06
CA ILE A 217 -32.19 -7.88 -4.47
C ILE A 217 -33.57 -7.99 -3.85
N GLN A 218 -34.41 -8.82 -4.43
CA GLN A 218 -35.73 -9.10 -3.85
C GLN A 218 -35.56 -9.78 -2.48
N PRO A 219 -36.38 -9.43 -1.47
CA PRO A 219 -36.30 -10.05 -0.15
C PRO A 219 -36.43 -11.58 -0.15
N ALA A 220 -37.08 -12.13 -1.17
CA ALA A 220 -37.17 -13.59 -1.35
C ALA A 220 -35.83 -14.28 -1.51
N TRP A 221 -34.81 -13.62 -2.07
CA TRP A 221 -33.50 -14.21 -2.31
C TRP A 221 -32.57 -14.20 -1.09
N SER A 222 -32.96 -13.53 -0.02
CA SER A 222 -32.15 -13.51 1.20
C SER A 222 -31.95 -14.90 1.82
N HIS A 223 -32.95 -15.78 1.67
CA HIS A 223 -32.86 -17.18 2.11
C HIS A 223 -31.94 -17.99 1.20
N ASP A 224 -32.06 -17.81 -0.10
CA ASP A 224 -31.24 -18.51 -1.09
C ASP A 224 -29.74 -18.11 -0.97
N PHE A 225 -29.45 -16.85 -0.67
CA PHE A 225 -28.07 -16.41 -0.42
C PHE A 225 -27.45 -17.03 0.83
N LEU A 226 -28.22 -17.26 1.89
CA LEU A 226 -27.75 -17.97 3.08
C LEU A 226 -27.45 -19.43 2.76
N GLU A 227 -28.28 -20.10 1.96
CA GLU A 227 -28.04 -21.48 1.54
C GLU A 227 -26.79 -21.58 0.64
N LEU A 228 -26.56 -20.62 -0.26
CA LEU A 228 -25.39 -20.56 -1.10
C LEU A 228 -24.10 -20.34 -0.28
N ASP A 229 -24.13 -19.49 0.75
CA ASP A 229 -22.99 -19.29 1.65
C ASP A 229 -22.69 -20.54 2.46
N PHE A 230 -23.72 -21.23 2.98
CA PHE A 230 -23.56 -22.56 3.61
C PHE A 230 -23.07 -23.61 2.61
N GLY A 231 -23.41 -23.50 1.32
CA GLY A 231 -22.88 -24.33 0.24
C GLY A 231 -21.44 -24.05 -0.15
N GLY A 232 -20.78 -23.06 0.50
CA GLY A 232 -19.39 -22.72 0.28
C GLY A 232 -19.14 -21.64 -0.78
N ILE A 233 -20.18 -21.04 -1.34
CA ILE A 233 -20.08 -19.90 -2.27
C ILE A 233 -20.03 -18.62 -1.44
N ARG A 234 -18.90 -17.95 -1.41
CA ARG A 234 -18.73 -16.69 -0.66
C ARG A 234 -19.53 -15.56 -1.29
N ILE A 235 -20.38 -14.91 -0.51
CA ILE A 235 -21.14 -13.75 -0.95
C ILE A 235 -20.53 -12.48 -0.37
N GLU A 236 -20.26 -11.49 -1.23
CA GLU A 236 -19.70 -10.22 -0.82
C GLU A 236 -20.24 -9.06 -1.64
N GLU A 237 -20.11 -7.85 -1.10
CA GLU A 237 -20.45 -6.66 -1.87
C GLU A 237 -19.29 -6.23 -2.77
N VAL A 238 -19.62 -5.78 -3.99
CA VAL A 238 -18.66 -5.23 -4.94
C VAL A 238 -17.89 -4.06 -4.34
N SER A 239 -18.53 -3.21 -3.55
CA SER A 239 -17.86 -2.08 -2.87
C SER A 239 -16.74 -2.54 -1.96
N GLY A 240 -16.96 -3.59 -1.16
CA GLY A 240 -15.92 -4.15 -0.29
C GLY A 240 -14.76 -4.79 -1.07
N LEU A 241 -15.08 -5.51 -2.16
CA LEU A 241 -14.04 -6.09 -3.04
C LEU A 241 -13.24 -5.01 -3.75
N TYR A 242 -13.92 -3.95 -4.23
CA TYR A 242 -13.29 -2.79 -4.87
C TYR A 242 -12.32 -2.07 -3.92
N GLU A 243 -12.77 -1.79 -2.68
CA GLU A 243 -11.94 -1.16 -1.66
C GLU A 243 -10.69 -1.98 -1.35
N ARG A 244 -10.81 -3.31 -1.25
CA ARG A 244 -9.66 -4.20 -1.01
C ARG A 244 -8.70 -4.29 -2.21
N THR A 245 -9.23 -4.16 -3.43
CA THR A 245 -8.44 -4.27 -4.65
C THR A 245 -7.70 -2.98 -4.97
N PHE A 246 -8.37 -1.83 -4.84
CA PHE A 246 -7.82 -0.53 -5.25
C PHE A 246 -7.32 0.34 -4.09
N GLY A 247 -7.63 -0.01 -2.84
CA GLY A 247 -7.31 0.84 -1.69
C GLY A 247 -8.03 2.19 -1.71
N ARG A 248 -9.24 2.26 -2.32
CA ARG A 248 -10.05 3.48 -2.41
C ARG A 248 -11.54 3.17 -2.42
N ILE A 249 -12.38 4.16 -2.10
CA ILE A 249 -13.84 4.07 -2.13
C ILE A 249 -14.33 4.67 -3.45
N HIS A 250 -15.13 3.93 -4.22
CA HIS A 250 -15.67 4.46 -5.46
C HIS A 250 -16.80 5.48 -5.18
N ALA A 251 -16.66 6.68 -5.74
CA ALA A 251 -17.57 7.79 -5.43
C ALA A 251 -19.03 7.55 -5.85
N SER A 252 -19.27 6.79 -6.94
CA SER A 252 -20.64 6.47 -7.39
C SER A 252 -21.37 5.52 -6.45
N ASP A 253 -20.65 4.72 -5.67
CA ASP A 253 -21.24 3.79 -4.69
C ASP A 253 -21.50 4.48 -3.33
N ALA A 254 -21.00 5.70 -3.17
CA ALA A 254 -21.26 6.56 -2.02
C ALA A 254 -22.73 7.07 -2.05
N ARG A 255 -23.70 6.15 -1.93
CA ARG A 255 -25.13 6.53 -1.84
C ARG A 255 -25.43 7.09 -0.46
N PRO A 256 -26.19 8.23 -0.38
CA PRO A 256 -26.46 8.91 0.87
C PRO A 256 -26.95 8.02 2.02
N PRO A 257 -27.93 7.10 1.82
CA PRO A 257 -28.47 6.34 2.95
C PRO A 257 -27.43 5.49 3.67
N ARG A 258 -26.50 4.89 2.93
CA ARG A 258 -25.50 3.95 3.47
C ARG A 258 -24.37 4.65 4.24
N PHE A 259 -23.94 5.83 3.78
CA PHE A 259 -22.86 6.58 4.38
C PHE A 259 -23.33 7.55 5.48
N ILE A 260 -24.61 7.99 5.42
CA ILE A 260 -25.19 8.89 6.44
C ILE A 260 -25.57 8.08 7.70
N LEU A 261 -26.11 6.86 7.52
CA LEU A 261 -26.64 6.07 8.62
C LEU A 261 -25.58 5.25 9.39
N ALA A 262 -24.37 5.12 8.87
CA ALA A 262 -23.37 4.18 9.41
C ALA A 262 -22.19 4.83 10.12
N ASP A 263 -22.11 6.15 10.29
CA ASP A 263 -20.94 6.87 10.86
C ASP A 263 -19.59 6.41 10.31
N VAL A 264 -19.61 5.91 9.06
CA VAL A 264 -18.50 5.19 8.41
C VAL A 264 -17.22 6.02 8.36
N PHE A 265 -17.34 7.35 8.41
CA PHE A 265 -16.22 8.28 8.35
C PHE A 265 -15.93 8.95 9.70
N GLU A 266 -16.50 8.48 10.79
CA GLU A 266 -16.11 8.94 12.12
C GLU A 266 -14.83 8.21 12.56
N PRO A 267 -13.73 8.95 12.74
CA PRO A 267 -12.49 8.36 13.21
C PRO A 267 -12.65 7.92 14.66
N ASP A 268 -12.18 6.72 14.98
CA ASP A 268 -12.14 6.23 16.36
C ASP A 268 -11.35 7.22 17.24
N PRO A 269 -11.99 7.76 18.32
CA PRO A 269 -11.34 8.71 19.21
C PRO A 269 -10.08 8.17 19.89
N ALA A 270 -9.98 6.85 20.11
CA ALA A 270 -8.80 6.21 20.69
C ALA A 270 -7.63 6.24 19.70
N ILE A 271 -7.89 5.90 18.42
CA ILE A 271 -6.89 5.94 17.37
C ILE A 271 -6.44 7.37 17.10
N SER A 272 -7.37 8.33 17.05
CA SER A 272 -7.06 9.75 16.84
C SER A 272 -6.20 10.34 17.97
N ARG A 273 -6.44 9.92 19.22
CA ARG A 273 -5.59 10.28 20.37
C ARG A 273 -4.20 9.67 20.25
N LEU A 274 -4.12 8.40 19.87
CA LEU A 274 -2.84 7.70 19.67
C LEU A 274 -2.01 8.38 18.57
N GLN A 275 -2.64 8.73 17.44
CA GLN A 275 -2.00 9.53 16.38
C GLN A 275 -1.48 10.87 16.89
N GLY A 276 -2.24 11.53 17.77
CA GLY A 276 -1.87 12.77 18.42
C GLY A 276 -0.64 12.66 19.33
N ILE A 277 -0.27 11.45 19.77
CA ILE A 277 0.91 11.18 20.61
C ILE A 277 2.11 10.80 19.73
N TYR A 278 1.99 9.75 18.89
CA TYR A 278 3.15 9.27 18.16
C TYR A 278 3.58 10.18 17.00
N SER A 279 2.66 10.92 16.38
CA SER A 279 3.03 11.83 15.28
C SER A 279 3.98 12.95 15.74
N PRO A 280 3.73 13.70 16.83
CA PRO A 280 4.68 14.68 17.33
C PRO A 280 6.00 14.06 17.79
N VAL A 281 5.97 12.88 18.44
CA VAL A 281 7.20 12.20 18.88
C VAL A 281 8.08 11.84 17.69
N LEU A 282 7.53 11.20 16.67
CA LEU A 282 8.25 10.88 15.45
C LEU A 282 8.71 12.14 14.70
N ALA A 283 7.86 13.17 14.63
CA ALA A 283 8.21 14.44 14.01
C ALA A 283 9.40 15.12 14.72
N PHE A 284 9.44 15.07 16.05
CA PHE A 284 10.56 15.57 16.85
C PHE A 284 11.85 14.82 16.53
N LEU A 285 11.80 13.47 16.52
CA LEU A 285 12.97 12.64 16.21
C LEU A 285 13.51 12.92 14.81
N VAL A 286 12.62 12.98 13.81
CA VAL A 286 12.99 13.29 12.42
C VAL A 286 13.56 14.70 12.31
N LEU A 287 12.93 15.68 12.93
CA LEU A 287 13.40 17.07 12.91
C LEU A 287 14.75 17.22 13.64
N PHE A 288 14.93 16.55 14.77
CA PHE A 288 16.21 16.53 15.50
C PHE A 288 17.32 15.94 14.64
N LEU A 289 17.08 14.77 14.04
CA LEU A 289 18.07 14.09 13.17
C LEU A 289 18.41 14.91 11.92
N LEU A 290 17.39 15.53 11.30
CA LEU A 290 17.56 16.32 10.07
C LEU A 290 17.81 17.81 10.33
N SER A 291 17.92 18.24 11.60
CA SER A 291 18.15 19.66 11.95
C SER A 291 19.37 20.28 11.26
N PRO A 292 20.56 19.63 11.14
CA PRO A 292 21.66 20.20 10.39
C PRO A 292 21.32 20.46 8.92
N LEU A 293 20.59 19.53 8.29
CA LEU A 293 20.15 19.66 6.90
C LEU A 293 19.14 20.79 6.72
N VAL A 294 18.18 20.92 7.65
CA VAL A 294 17.16 22.00 7.66
C VAL A 294 17.86 23.36 7.77
N LEU A 295 18.86 23.48 8.66
CA LEU A 295 19.67 24.69 8.83
C LEU A 295 20.48 25.01 7.57
N LEU A 296 21.13 24.03 6.96
CA LEU A 296 21.90 24.21 5.71
C LEU A 296 21.01 24.67 4.56
N VAL A 297 19.83 24.05 4.38
CA VAL A 297 18.87 24.48 3.35
C VAL A 297 18.37 25.90 3.64
N GLY A 298 18.04 26.22 4.90
CA GLY A 298 17.64 27.55 5.30
C GLY A 298 18.70 28.61 5.03
N LEU A 299 19.97 28.33 5.36
CA LEU A 299 21.12 29.20 5.10
C LEU A 299 21.34 29.38 3.59
N TRP A 300 21.27 28.28 2.81
CA TRP A 300 21.37 28.32 1.35
C TRP A 300 20.31 29.24 0.73
N ILE A 301 19.05 29.12 1.15
CA ILE A 301 17.96 29.98 0.70
C ILE A 301 18.25 31.46 1.09
N ARG A 302 18.76 31.70 2.29
CA ARG A 302 19.05 33.04 2.80
C ARG A 302 20.15 33.76 2.00
N ILE A 303 21.17 33.00 1.59
CA ILE A 303 22.30 33.53 0.80
C ILE A 303 21.90 33.69 -0.67
N SER A 304 21.20 32.72 -1.23
CA SER A 304 20.92 32.63 -2.67
C SER A 304 19.78 33.53 -3.13
N SER A 305 18.91 34.00 -2.23
CA SER A 305 17.74 34.78 -2.63
C SER A 305 17.35 35.84 -1.62
N LYS A 306 16.99 37.04 -2.10
CA LYS A 306 16.44 38.13 -1.27
C LYS A 306 15.01 37.79 -0.83
N GLY A 307 14.73 37.90 0.49
CA GLY A 307 13.39 37.73 1.07
C GLY A 307 13.34 36.68 2.19
N PRO A 308 12.13 36.34 2.70
CA PRO A 308 11.98 35.43 3.81
C PRO A 308 12.37 34.00 3.42
N VAL A 309 13.03 33.29 4.33
CA VAL A 309 13.45 31.88 4.14
C VAL A 309 12.24 30.95 4.10
N MET A 310 11.20 31.27 4.87
CA MET A 310 10.00 30.45 5.01
C MET A 310 8.75 31.21 4.54
N LEU A 311 7.82 30.47 3.93
CA LEU A 311 6.47 30.91 3.62
C LEU A 311 5.50 30.29 4.62
N ARG A 312 4.37 30.97 4.87
CA ARG A 312 3.32 30.53 5.77
C ARG A 312 1.94 30.63 5.10
N PRO A 313 1.68 29.91 3.96
CA PRO A 313 0.37 29.92 3.34
C PRO A 313 -0.69 29.37 4.30
N VAL A 314 -1.90 29.92 4.22
CA VAL A 314 -3.06 29.44 4.98
C VAL A 314 -3.58 28.15 4.34
N ARG A 315 -3.95 27.19 5.18
CA ARG A 315 -4.50 25.90 4.78
C ARG A 315 -5.68 25.51 5.66
N ALA A 316 -6.61 24.71 5.10
CA ALA A 316 -7.71 24.13 5.85
C ALA A 316 -7.20 22.95 6.69
N GLY A 317 -7.49 22.95 7.98
CA GLY A 317 -7.14 21.93 8.95
C GLY A 317 -8.33 21.09 9.40
N LEU A 318 -8.25 20.55 10.62
CA LEU A 318 -9.34 19.80 11.25
C LEU A 318 -10.64 20.64 11.27
N GLN A 319 -11.75 20.01 10.87
CA GLN A 319 -13.07 20.69 10.76
C GLN A 319 -13.06 21.97 9.91
N GLY A 320 -12.11 22.07 8.96
CA GLY A 320 -11.97 23.25 8.11
C GLY A 320 -11.29 24.47 8.78
N VAL A 321 -10.88 24.38 10.05
CA VAL A 321 -10.23 25.47 10.77
C VAL A 321 -8.91 25.83 10.08
N PRO A 322 -8.74 27.10 9.66
CA PRO A 322 -7.54 27.49 8.92
C PRO A 322 -6.30 27.55 9.83
N PHE A 323 -5.17 27.12 9.32
CA PHE A 323 -3.86 27.22 9.98
C PHE A 323 -2.77 27.68 9.01
N ARG A 324 -1.62 28.12 9.53
CA ARG A 324 -0.48 28.57 8.73
C ARG A 324 0.54 27.45 8.56
N LEU A 325 0.73 27.00 7.31
CA LEU A 325 1.65 25.91 6.95
C LEU A 325 3.08 26.44 6.81
N TRP A 326 4.04 25.87 7.54
CA TRP A 326 5.44 26.22 7.40
C TRP A 326 6.07 25.50 6.19
N ARG A 327 6.69 26.29 5.29
CA ARG A 327 7.35 25.75 4.10
C ARG A 327 8.53 26.64 3.69
N PHE A 328 9.62 26.03 3.18
CA PHE A 328 10.71 26.80 2.59
C PHE A 328 10.28 27.51 1.30
N ARG A 329 10.77 28.73 1.12
CA ARG A 329 10.57 29.52 -0.09
C ARG A 329 11.60 29.14 -1.14
N LEU A 330 11.17 28.52 -2.23
CA LEU A 330 12.07 28.08 -3.29
C LEU A 330 12.04 28.98 -4.56
N GLN A 331 11.38 30.13 -4.47
CA GLN A 331 11.32 31.05 -5.60
C GLN A 331 12.70 31.69 -5.82
N ARG A 332 13.22 31.58 -7.04
CA ARG A 332 14.53 32.11 -7.46
C ARG A 332 15.72 31.56 -6.65
N VAL A 333 15.62 30.36 -6.10
CA VAL A 333 16.70 29.67 -5.39
C VAL A 333 17.40 28.72 -6.38
N PRO A 334 18.71 28.82 -6.58
CA PRO A 334 19.47 27.83 -7.35
C PRO A 334 19.34 26.46 -6.70
N GLY A 335 19.15 25.40 -7.53
CA GLY A 335 18.96 24.05 -7.01
C GLY A 335 17.57 23.77 -6.43
N ALA A 336 16.58 24.68 -6.60
CA ALA A 336 15.21 24.49 -6.11
C ALA A 336 14.56 23.18 -6.59
N THR A 337 14.91 22.70 -7.77
CA THR A 337 14.43 21.44 -8.32
C THR A 337 14.90 20.24 -7.49
N LEU A 338 16.17 20.23 -7.10
CA LEU A 338 16.75 19.18 -6.23
C LEU A 338 16.10 19.20 -4.85
N ILE A 339 15.95 20.39 -4.24
CA ILE A 339 15.31 20.56 -2.93
C ILE A 339 13.87 20.03 -2.98
N ARG A 340 13.11 20.30 -4.05
CA ARG A 340 11.76 19.76 -4.26
C ARG A 340 11.76 18.26 -4.50
N ARG A 341 12.67 17.76 -5.34
CA ARG A 341 12.77 16.33 -5.64
C ARG A 341 13.04 15.51 -4.37
N LEU A 342 13.88 16.04 -3.47
CA LEU A 342 14.15 15.46 -2.16
C LEU A 342 13.08 15.84 -1.11
N SER A 343 12.05 16.62 -1.48
CA SER A 343 10.98 17.12 -0.59
C SER A 343 11.51 17.85 0.66
N LEU A 344 12.71 18.42 0.59
CA LEU A 344 13.30 19.16 1.71
C LEU A 344 12.54 20.46 2.00
N ASP A 345 11.82 20.98 0.99
CA ASP A 345 10.97 22.17 1.13
C ASP A 345 9.79 21.98 2.10
N SER A 346 9.40 20.74 2.35
CA SER A 346 8.31 20.39 3.28
C SER A 346 8.79 20.08 4.71
N LEU A 347 10.09 19.94 4.96
CA LEU A 347 10.62 19.65 6.30
C LEU A 347 10.16 20.62 7.39
N PRO A 348 10.02 21.95 7.13
CA PRO A 348 9.49 22.87 8.14
C PRO A 348 8.05 22.56 8.57
N GLN A 349 7.27 21.78 7.81
CA GLN A 349 5.92 21.35 8.20
C GLN A 349 5.93 20.44 9.44
N LEU A 350 7.07 19.81 9.77
CA LEU A 350 7.23 19.07 11.03
C LEU A 350 6.98 19.97 12.25
N LEU A 351 7.21 21.29 12.15
CA LEU A 351 6.84 22.26 13.19
C LEU A 351 5.32 22.37 13.36
N ASN A 352 4.54 22.23 12.28
CA ASN A 352 3.07 22.18 12.40
C ASN A 352 2.61 20.87 13.05
N VAL A 353 3.33 19.76 12.84
CA VAL A 353 3.03 18.48 13.50
C VAL A 353 3.31 18.62 15.00
N LEU A 354 4.45 19.20 15.40
CA LEU A 354 4.80 19.46 16.79
C LEU A 354 3.79 20.41 17.47
N ALA A 355 3.28 21.40 16.73
CA ALA A 355 2.24 22.31 17.21
C ALA A 355 0.84 21.66 17.25
N GLY A 356 0.69 20.39 16.86
CA GLY A 356 -0.58 19.67 16.86
C GLY A 356 -1.59 20.11 15.80
N GLN A 357 -1.19 20.96 14.85
CA GLN A 357 -2.03 21.44 13.74
C GLN A 357 -2.14 20.43 12.60
N MET A 358 -1.16 19.55 12.48
CA MET A 358 -1.05 18.45 11.50
C MET A 358 -0.65 17.15 12.17
N LEU A 359 -0.78 16.06 11.42
CA LEU A 359 -0.19 14.75 11.72
C LEU A 359 0.92 14.44 10.71
N LEU A 360 1.69 13.39 10.94
CA LEU A 360 2.63 12.89 9.94
C LEU A 360 1.88 12.29 8.75
N ILE A 361 0.75 11.61 9.02
CA ILE A 361 -0.05 10.94 8.01
C ILE A 361 -1.48 11.45 8.07
N GLY A 362 -2.06 11.73 6.90
CA GLY A 362 -3.42 12.24 6.75
C GLY A 362 -3.66 12.85 5.37
N PRO A 363 -4.88 13.27 5.08
CA PRO A 363 -5.22 13.99 3.86
C PRO A 363 -4.35 15.25 3.68
N ALA A 364 -3.95 15.53 2.43
CA ALA A 364 -3.14 16.73 2.16
C ALA A 364 -3.92 18.02 2.47
N PRO A 365 -3.29 19.02 3.14
CA PRO A 365 -3.96 20.27 3.50
C PRO A 365 -4.26 21.11 2.24
N GLU A 366 -5.54 21.45 2.02
CA GLU A 366 -6.01 22.22 0.87
C GLU A 366 -6.09 23.72 1.21
N ARG A 367 -6.17 24.58 0.19
CA ARG A 367 -6.42 26.02 0.38
C ARG A 367 -7.87 26.23 0.82
N PRO A 368 -8.14 27.14 1.75
CA PRO A 368 -9.50 27.38 2.26
C PRO A 368 -10.50 27.70 1.12
N GLU A 369 -10.09 28.52 0.15
CA GLU A 369 -10.94 28.94 -0.96
C GLU A 369 -11.36 27.73 -1.83
N TYR A 370 -10.44 26.79 -2.08
CA TYR A 370 -10.76 25.56 -2.81
C TYR A 370 -11.54 24.56 -1.96
N ALA A 371 -11.26 24.53 -0.63
CA ALA A 371 -11.96 23.67 0.30
C ALA A 371 -13.46 23.95 0.34
N GLU A 372 -13.84 25.24 0.36
CA GLU A 372 -15.22 25.68 0.37
C GLU A 372 -15.94 25.29 -0.94
N VAL A 373 -15.40 25.68 -2.09
CA VAL A 373 -15.97 25.36 -3.41
C VAL A 373 -16.09 23.84 -3.64
N LEU A 374 -15.08 23.07 -3.25
CA LEU A 374 -15.10 21.61 -3.43
C LEU A 374 -16.08 20.93 -2.46
N SER A 375 -16.29 21.48 -1.27
CA SER A 375 -17.27 20.94 -0.32
C SER A 375 -18.72 21.16 -0.79
N GLU A 376 -18.97 22.17 -1.61
CA GLU A 376 -20.27 22.43 -2.22
C GLU A 376 -20.50 21.63 -3.52
N THR A 377 -19.43 21.42 -4.32
CA THR A 377 -19.54 20.83 -5.65
C THR A 377 -19.31 19.32 -5.69
N VAL A 378 -18.49 18.79 -4.75
CA VAL A 378 -18.12 17.37 -4.72
C VAL A 378 -18.77 16.68 -3.52
N PRO A 379 -19.63 15.68 -3.74
CA PRO A 379 -20.25 14.92 -2.66
C PRO A 379 -19.22 14.35 -1.68
N PHE A 380 -19.50 14.43 -0.39
CA PHE A 380 -18.67 13.91 0.70
C PHE A 380 -17.29 14.57 0.85
N TYR A 381 -16.99 15.64 0.11
CA TYR A 381 -15.67 16.29 0.20
C TYR A 381 -15.35 16.80 1.61
N SER A 382 -16.33 17.32 2.34
CA SER A 382 -16.22 17.81 3.71
C SER A 382 -15.76 16.71 4.71
N GLN A 383 -16.01 15.43 4.41
CA GLN A 383 -15.62 14.32 5.29
C GLN A 383 -14.09 14.21 5.48
N ARG A 384 -13.30 14.71 4.52
CA ARG A 384 -11.84 14.75 4.65
C ARG A 384 -11.32 15.62 5.79
N TYR A 385 -12.14 16.58 6.26
CA TYR A 385 -11.80 17.46 7.38
C TYR A 385 -12.16 16.89 8.76
N ARG A 386 -12.70 15.67 8.83
CA ARG A 386 -12.93 14.96 10.09
C ARG A 386 -11.63 14.51 10.78
N VAL A 387 -10.53 14.47 10.05
CA VAL A 387 -9.19 14.16 10.56
C VAL A 387 -8.25 15.34 10.34
N LYS A 388 -7.19 15.43 11.13
CA LYS A 388 -6.14 16.43 10.91
C LYS A 388 -5.41 16.15 9.59
N PRO A 389 -5.00 17.20 8.84
CA PRO A 389 -4.20 17.03 7.63
C PRO A 389 -2.84 16.42 7.95
N GLY A 390 -2.26 15.69 6.98
CA GLY A 390 -0.98 15.03 7.10
C GLY A 390 0.14 15.69 6.29
N LEU A 391 1.40 15.41 6.70
CA LEU A 391 2.59 15.74 5.93
C LEU A 391 2.67 14.85 4.68
N THR A 392 2.29 13.58 4.82
CA THR A 392 2.08 12.62 3.74
C THR A 392 0.71 11.95 3.91
N GLY A 393 0.18 11.33 2.84
CA GLY A 393 -1.12 10.69 2.90
C GLY A 393 -1.26 9.57 1.89
N TRP A 394 -2.31 8.78 2.08
CA TRP A 394 -2.64 7.61 1.24
C TRP A 394 -2.83 8.01 -0.23
N GLU A 395 -3.50 9.12 -0.51
CA GLU A 395 -3.65 9.68 -1.86
C GLU A 395 -2.29 9.97 -2.52
N GLN A 396 -1.36 10.58 -1.78
CA GLN A 396 -0.07 10.99 -2.32
C GLN A 396 0.79 9.79 -2.75
N ILE A 397 0.64 8.65 -2.08
CA ILE A 397 1.33 7.41 -2.43
C ILE A 397 0.81 6.85 -3.74
N HIS A 398 -0.51 6.90 -3.99
CA HIS A 398 -1.17 6.32 -5.17
C HIS A 398 -1.24 7.28 -6.36
N ARG A 399 -0.78 8.53 -6.23
CA ARG A 399 -0.89 9.57 -7.25
C ARG A 399 -0.28 9.20 -8.61
N LEU A 400 0.80 8.44 -8.65
CA LEU A 400 1.46 8.04 -9.90
C LEU A 400 0.70 6.95 -10.67
N GLU A 401 -0.08 6.15 -9.97
CA GLU A 401 -0.87 5.07 -10.58
C GLU A 401 -2.16 5.57 -11.23
N SER A 402 -2.59 6.80 -10.89
CA SER A 402 -3.92 7.31 -11.17
C SER A 402 -4.03 8.27 -12.38
N GLY A 403 -2.94 8.57 -13.09
CA GLY A 403 -2.96 9.56 -14.17
C GLY A 403 -3.08 11.02 -13.67
N PRO A 404 -3.56 11.97 -14.49
CA PRO A 404 -3.65 13.37 -14.11
C PRO A 404 -4.54 13.55 -12.86
N PRO A 405 -4.24 14.54 -12.00
CA PRO A 405 -4.91 14.71 -10.72
C PRO A 405 -6.41 14.99 -10.91
N ASN A 406 -7.24 14.00 -10.64
CA ASN A 406 -8.69 14.14 -10.57
C ASN A 406 -9.07 14.33 -9.09
N THR A 407 -9.75 15.44 -8.78
CA THR A 407 -10.18 15.78 -7.42
C THR A 407 -11.03 14.68 -6.78
N LEU A 408 -11.93 14.07 -7.56
CA LEU A 408 -12.79 12.99 -7.10
C LEU A 408 -11.96 11.74 -6.71
N ARG A 409 -10.99 11.33 -7.55
CA ARG A 409 -10.14 10.18 -7.26
C ARG A 409 -9.23 10.41 -6.06
N ARG A 410 -8.76 11.64 -5.84
CA ARG A 410 -8.02 12.02 -4.62
C ARG A 410 -8.89 11.86 -3.38
N LEU A 411 -10.14 12.33 -3.46
CA LEU A 411 -11.11 12.16 -2.38
C LEU A 411 -11.39 10.69 -2.08
N GLU A 412 -11.53 9.83 -3.09
CA GLU A 412 -11.75 8.39 -2.94
C GLU A 412 -10.64 7.72 -2.09
N TYR A 413 -9.38 8.09 -2.29
CA TYR A 413 -8.26 7.63 -1.47
C TYR A 413 -8.26 8.22 -0.06
N ASP A 414 -8.57 9.52 0.09
CA ASP A 414 -8.67 10.16 1.39
C ASP A 414 -9.79 9.55 2.24
N LEU A 415 -10.96 9.28 1.64
CA LEU A 415 -12.08 8.62 2.31
C LEU A 415 -11.74 7.18 2.74
N TYR A 416 -11.02 6.43 1.91
CA TYR A 416 -10.54 5.10 2.28
C TYR A 416 -9.62 5.15 3.50
N TYR A 417 -8.68 6.10 3.53
CA TYR A 417 -7.79 6.30 4.67
C TYR A 417 -8.58 6.61 5.95
N ILE A 418 -9.55 7.55 5.88
CA ILE A 418 -10.36 7.93 7.04
C ILE A 418 -11.18 6.76 7.57
N LYS A 419 -11.83 5.99 6.66
CA LYS A 419 -12.62 4.80 7.01
C LYS A 419 -11.79 3.70 7.67
N ASN A 420 -10.56 3.51 7.21
CA ASN A 420 -9.67 2.44 7.68
C ASN A 420 -8.55 2.96 8.58
N LEU A 421 -8.77 4.09 9.25
CA LEU A 421 -7.78 4.73 10.10
C LEU A 421 -7.24 3.75 11.14
N ALA A 422 -5.92 3.50 11.11
CA ALA A 422 -5.24 2.60 12.04
C ALA A 422 -3.74 2.91 12.08
N PRO A 423 -3.04 2.71 13.21
CA PRO A 423 -1.58 2.89 13.31
C PRO A 423 -0.80 1.99 12.32
N SER A 424 -1.36 0.83 12.02
CA SER A 424 -0.81 -0.10 11.03
C SER A 424 -0.88 0.47 9.61
N LEU A 425 -2.00 1.11 9.22
CA LEU A 425 -2.13 1.78 7.93
C LEU A 425 -1.13 2.95 7.84
N ASP A 426 -0.96 3.70 8.92
CA ASP A 426 0.01 4.78 8.99
C ASP A 426 1.44 4.27 8.78
N SER A 427 1.79 3.14 9.40
CA SER A 427 3.09 2.51 9.20
C SER A 427 3.33 2.12 7.74
N VAL A 428 2.31 1.57 7.06
CA VAL A 428 2.36 1.25 5.63
C VAL A 428 2.53 2.52 4.79
N VAL A 429 1.78 3.58 5.11
CA VAL A 429 1.90 4.88 4.42
C VAL A 429 3.32 5.44 4.54
N LEU A 430 3.92 5.40 5.73
CA LEU A 430 5.30 5.85 5.94
C LEU A 430 6.30 5.04 5.13
N MET A 431 6.19 3.71 5.15
CA MET A 431 7.07 2.82 4.38
C MET A 431 6.95 3.09 2.86
N LEU A 432 5.73 3.22 2.35
CA LEU A 432 5.49 3.53 0.93
C LEU A 432 5.97 4.92 0.55
N ALA A 433 5.78 5.92 1.42
CA ALA A 433 6.27 7.27 1.21
C ALA A 433 7.81 7.33 1.16
N LEU A 434 8.49 6.61 2.05
CA LEU A 434 9.95 6.46 2.02
C LEU A 434 10.39 5.77 0.72
N LYS A 435 9.79 4.63 0.38
CA LYS A 435 10.07 3.90 -0.85
C LYS A 435 9.97 4.79 -2.10
N LYS A 436 8.86 5.53 -2.24
CA LYS A 436 8.63 6.44 -3.38
C LYS A 436 9.64 7.58 -3.48
N ARG A 437 10.32 7.90 -2.38
CA ARG A 437 11.33 8.97 -2.34
C ARG A 437 12.71 8.50 -2.76
N PHE A 438 13.02 7.20 -2.62
CA PHE A 438 14.30 6.60 -2.98
C PHE A 438 14.31 5.90 -4.34
N LEU A 439 13.15 5.74 -4.97
CA LEU A 439 12.96 5.28 -6.35
C LEU A 439 12.66 6.45 -7.29
#